data_833be0c69b5c366df3dede3800389715
#
_entry.id   833be0c69b5c366df3dede3800389715
#
_cell.length_a   1.000
_cell.length_b   1.000
_cell.length_c   1.000
_cell.angle_alpha   90.00
_cell.angle_beta   90.00
_cell.angle_gamma   90.00
#
_symmetry.space_group_name_H-M   'P 1'
#
loop_
_entity.id
_entity.type
_entity.pdbx_description
1 polymer ?
#
loop_
_entity_poly.entity_id
_entity_poly.type
_entity_poly.pdbx_seq_one_letter_code
_entity_poly.pdbx_strand_id
1 'polypeptide(L)'
;DVLIPPEKEEILNRYEEEVREIQDQYDGGLISQEERHERVVEKWTAATDEVGNAMQNNLPALNPIYMMANSGARGSFKQIRQLAGMRGLMANPKGEIIERPIKANFMEGLSVLEYFISTHGARKGLADTALRTADSGYLTRRLVDVSQDVIVRAEDCGTKEHIEAPLNREDGSFNSSLVGRFAAVQFATKRKRVLLEKGELITSAHLEEIQEAYTDEAVMVPVRSVLKCEAEAGICQQCYGLAPATGKVVAIGDAVGIIAAQSIGEPGTQLTLRTFHTGGVAGADITHGLPRVVELFEARKPKGLAKLAEVEGTVSVEDTEKARKVVITDAAGEEHAYSFPQRTRLFVDPGDKLKAGEQLNEGSIYPAELLDIRGRTETEVYLVREVQKVYKSQGVDINDKHIEIVVRQMMKKVRIEQRGSSTYLPGQLVDRHELAREAAKIKKEKGEQPEVTEVILGITKASLATDSFLSAASFQETTKVLTDAALEGKTDRLLGLKENVIIGKLIPAATGLRRYRRLEIEPTEPIPRPSPEEIGLLDETELAAELGLTGNGDLEGFSFGGDGGDGAAFADELADLATPPADEGDEKKS
;
A
#
# COMPACT_ATOMS: atom_id res chain seq x y z
N ASP A 1 -40.25 1.12 7.72
CA ASP A 1 -39.28 0.00 7.73
C ASP A 1 -38.25 0.13 8.86
N VAL A 2 -37.92 1.36 9.33
CA VAL A 2 -37.06 1.59 10.50
C VAL A 2 -37.92 2.22 11.59
N LEU A 3 -37.93 1.63 12.78
CA LEU A 3 -38.72 2.08 13.91
C LEU A 3 -37.81 2.70 14.98
N ILE A 4 -38.30 3.77 15.60
CA ILE A 4 -37.62 4.38 16.75
C ILE A 4 -37.85 3.47 17.97
N PRO A 5 -36.78 3.09 18.69
CA PRO A 5 -36.97 2.24 19.88
C PRO A 5 -37.77 2.98 20.96
N PRO A 6 -38.77 2.34 21.55
CA PRO A 6 -39.59 2.96 22.59
C PRO A 6 -38.81 3.31 23.88
N GLU A 7 -37.71 2.58 24.11
CA GLU A 7 -36.82 2.75 25.26
C GLU A 7 -35.93 3.99 25.19
N LYS A 8 -35.89 4.65 24.01
CA LYS A 8 -34.97 5.79 23.74
C LYS A 8 -35.15 6.93 24.75
N GLU A 9 -36.38 7.32 25.04
CA GLU A 9 -36.64 8.44 25.95
C GLU A 9 -36.21 8.13 27.39
N GLU A 10 -36.43 6.91 27.85
CA GLU A 10 -36.05 6.46 29.18
C GLU A 10 -34.52 6.44 29.34
N ILE A 11 -33.80 5.90 28.33
CA ILE A 11 -32.35 5.87 28.30
C ILE A 11 -31.79 7.30 28.32
N LEU A 12 -32.30 8.20 27.48
CA LEU A 12 -31.85 9.59 27.43
C LEU A 12 -32.06 10.33 28.75
N ASN A 13 -33.20 10.17 29.38
CA ASN A 13 -33.51 10.82 30.67
C ASN A 13 -32.55 10.36 31.76
N ARG A 14 -32.24 9.06 31.83
CA ARG A 14 -31.29 8.52 32.81
C ARG A 14 -29.91 9.12 32.65
N TYR A 15 -29.39 9.17 31.42
CA TYR A 15 -28.07 9.76 31.18
C TYR A 15 -28.06 11.29 31.34
N GLU A 16 -29.18 11.99 31.16
CA GLU A 16 -29.29 13.41 31.49
C GLU A 16 -29.15 13.66 33.00
N GLU A 17 -29.75 12.82 33.83
CA GLU A 17 -29.60 12.89 35.29
C GLU A 17 -28.14 12.67 35.69
N GLU A 18 -27.48 11.64 35.15
CA GLU A 18 -26.06 11.38 35.41
C GLU A 18 -25.15 12.56 35.00
N VAL A 19 -25.44 13.17 33.87
CA VAL A 19 -24.67 14.35 33.39
C VAL A 19 -24.94 15.57 34.28
N ARG A 20 -26.15 15.76 34.79
CA ARG A 20 -26.45 16.81 35.78
C ARG A 20 -25.66 16.62 37.06
N GLU A 21 -25.58 15.38 37.59
CA GLU A 21 -24.75 15.08 38.77
C GLU A 21 -23.27 15.42 38.54
N ILE A 22 -22.71 15.15 37.34
CA ILE A 22 -21.34 15.54 37.00
C ILE A 22 -21.21 17.06 36.98
N GLN A 23 -22.20 17.77 36.44
CA GLN A 23 -22.21 19.24 36.42
C GLN A 23 -22.27 19.80 37.86
N ASP A 24 -23.10 19.23 38.73
CA ASP A 24 -23.19 19.64 40.14
C ASP A 24 -21.88 19.39 40.89
N GLN A 25 -21.17 18.31 40.60
CA GLN A 25 -19.81 18.06 41.12
C GLN A 25 -18.80 19.10 40.68
N TYR A 26 -18.87 19.53 39.41
CA TYR A 26 -18.03 20.60 38.91
C TYR A 26 -18.37 21.96 39.58
N ASP A 27 -19.65 22.30 39.68
CA ASP A 27 -20.10 23.53 40.29
C ASP A 27 -19.78 23.56 41.81
N GLY A 28 -19.72 22.38 42.44
CA GLY A 28 -19.22 22.17 43.80
C GLY A 28 -17.69 22.22 43.94
N GLY A 29 -16.94 22.38 42.83
CA GLY A 29 -15.48 22.44 42.85
C GLY A 29 -14.75 21.13 43.12
N LEU A 30 -15.43 19.97 42.97
CA LEU A 30 -14.88 18.64 43.24
C LEU A 30 -14.04 18.10 42.08
N ILE A 31 -14.33 18.53 40.84
CA ILE A 31 -13.66 18.08 39.63
C ILE A 31 -13.19 19.26 38.79
N SER A 32 -12.13 19.04 37.99
CA SER A 32 -11.61 20.05 37.04
C SER A 32 -12.51 20.16 35.80
N GLN A 33 -12.34 21.24 35.05
CA GLN A 33 -13.06 21.43 33.77
C GLN A 33 -12.71 20.34 32.75
N GLU A 34 -11.46 19.91 32.68
CA GLU A 34 -11.01 18.86 31.78
C GLU A 34 -11.65 17.52 32.14
N GLU A 35 -11.65 17.17 33.44
CA GLU A 35 -12.26 15.95 33.95
C GLU A 35 -13.77 15.94 33.76
N ARG A 36 -14.46 17.08 33.96
CA ARG A 36 -15.87 17.22 33.65
C ARG A 36 -16.14 16.93 32.18
N HIS A 37 -15.36 17.52 31.29
CA HIS A 37 -15.47 17.30 29.84
C HIS A 37 -15.32 15.83 29.48
N GLU A 38 -14.29 15.16 29.97
CA GLU A 38 -14.03 13.75 29.71
C GLU A 38 -15.19 12.87 30.20
N ARG A 39 -15.66 13.08 31.43
CA ARG A 39 -16.77 12.30 32.01
C ARG A 39 -18.08 12.51 31.25
N VAL A 40 -18.39 13.74 30.84
CA VAL A 40 -19.59 14.05 30.05
C VAL A 40 -19.54 13.38 28.68
N VAL A 41 -18.39 13.43 28.00
CA VAL A 41 -18.19 12.77 26.70
C VAL A 41 -18.31 11.25 26.84
N GLU A 42 -17.75 10.65 27.88
CA GLU A 42 -17.86 9.22 28.16
C GLU A 42 -19.33 8.79 28.35
N LYS A 43 -20.07 9.52 29.17
CA LYS A 43 -21.51 9.23 29.44
C LYS A 43 -22.35 9.33 28.15
N TRP A 44 -22.20 10.37 27.38
CA TRP A 44 -22.93 10.51 26.12
C TRP A 44 -22.52 9.50 25.05
N THR A 45 -21.28 9.03 25.08
CA THR A 45 -20.83 7.94 24.21
C THR A 45 -21.53 6.63 24.60
N ALA A 46 -21.55 6.31 25.90
CA ALA A 46 -22.26 5.14 26.42
C ALA A 46 -23.77 5.21 26.11
N ALA A 47 -24.40 6.36 26.30
CA ALA A 47 -25.82 6.58 25.93
C ALA A 47 -26.06 6.32 24.43
N THR A 48 -25.17 6.78 23.58
CA THR A 48 -25.26 6.60 22.14
C THR A 48 -25.18 5.12 21.74
N ASP A 49 -24.32 4.35 22.39
CA ASP A 49 -24.16 2.92 22.13
C ASP A 49 -25.33 2.11 22.70
N GLU A 50 -25.86 2.47 23.87
CA GLU A 50 -27.04 1.81 24.46
C GLU A 50 -28.29 2.03 23.60
N VAL A 51 -28.54 3.26 23.14
CA VAL A 51 -29.62 3.56 22.17
C VAL A 51 -29.41 2.79 20.86
N GLY A 52 -28.17 2.66 20.41
CA GLY A 52 -27.82 1.85 19.23
C GLY A 52 -28.17 0.37 19.39
N ASN A 53 -27.87 -0.21 20.56
CA ASN A 53 -28.19 -1.60 20.88
C ASN A 53 -29.70 -1.81 21.01
N ALA A 54 -30.41 -0.90 21.70
CA ALA A 54 -31.89 -0.93 21.82
C ALA A 54 -32.54 -0.88 20.42
N MET A 55 -32.05 -0.02 19.53
CA MET A 55 -32.52 0.05 18.16
C MET A 55 -32.28 -1.26 17.38
N GLN A 56 -31.09 -1.85 17.51
CA GLN A 56 -30.76 -3.10 16.83
C GLN A 56 -31.63 -4.26 17.29
N ASN A 57 -31.91 -4.34 18.58
CA ASN A 57 -32.78 -5.38 19.18
C ASN A 57 -34.24 -5.20 18.77
N ASN A 58 -34.68 -3.97 18.50
CA ASN A 58 -36.04 -3.66 18.09
C ASN A 58 -36.31 -3.89 16.59
N LEU A 59 -35.27 -4.12 15.79
CA LEU A 59 -35.41 -4.41 14.37
C LEU A 59 -35.74 -5.90 14.14
N PRO A 60 -36.85 -6.23 13.44
CA PRO A 60 -37.16 -7.62 13.10
C PRO A 60 -36.06 -8.24 12.21
N ALA A 61 -35.74 -9.51 12.41
CA ALA A 61 -34.71 -10.23 11.65
C ALA A 61 -34.99 -10.28 10.13
N LEU A 62 -36.26 -10.27 9.72
CA LEU A 62 -36.70 -10.24 8.32
C LEU A 62 -36.83 -8.82 7.75
N ASN A 63 -36.46 -7.80 8.50
CA ASN A 63 -36.46 -6.43 7.99
C ASN A 63 -35.41 -6.28 6.87
N PRO A 64 -35.73 -5.75 5.68
CA PRO A 64 -34.79 -5.61 4.57
C PRO A 64 -33.56 -4.78 4.90
N ILE A 65 -33.71 -3.72 5.70
CA ILE A 65 -32.59 -2.85 6.12
C ILE A 65 -31.68 -3.61 7.11
N TYR A 66 -32.27 -4.35 8.06
CA TYR A 66 -31.52 -5.21 8.96
C TYR A 66 -30.72 -6.27 8.19
N MET A 67 -31.37 -6.98 7.25
CA MET A 67 -30.71 -8.00 6.43
C MET A 67 -29.54 -7.43 5.61
N MET A 68 -29.70 -6.26 4.99
CA MET A 68 -28.63 -5.61 4.23
C MET A 68 -27.45 -5.22 5.10
N ALA A 69 -27.71 -4.66 6.29
CA ALA A 69 -26.65 -4.25 7.21
C ALA A 69 -25.97 -5.44 7.90
N ASN A 70 -26.75 -6.45 8.31
CA ASN A 70 -26.24 -7.64 8.99
C ASN A 70 -25.42 -8.56 8.07
N SER A 71 -25.82 -8.66 6.80
CA SER A 71 -25.05 -9.41 5.78
C SER A 71 -23.79 -8.68 5.31
N GLY A 72 -23.60 -7.40 5.68
CA GLY A 72 -22.50 -6.59 5.19
C GLY A 72 -22.63 -6.16 3.71
N ALA A 73 -23.75 -6.45 3.05
CA ALA A 73 -23.94 -6.11 1.64
C ALA A 73 -23.99 -4.58 1.42
N ARG A 74 -24.73 -3.87 2.29
CA ARG A 74 -24.81 -2.39 2.24
C ARG A 74 -25.20 -1.80 3.59
N GLY A 75 -24.54 -0.70 3.95
CA GLY A 75 -24.83 0.03 5.17
C GLY A 75 -24.16 -0.56 6.41
N SER A 76 -24.36 0.10 7.54
CA SER A 76 -23.87 -0.32 8.85
C SER A 76 -24.89 0.05 9.92
N PHE A 77 -24.88 -0.64 11.06
CA PHE A 77 -25.74 -0.29 12.19
C PHE A 77 -25.49 1.14 12.71
N LYS A 78 -24.26 1.67 12.58
CA LYS A 78 -23.95 3.07 12.90
C LYS A 78 -24.74 4.06 12.02
N GLN A 79 -24.96 3.74 10.74
CA GLN A 79 -25.77 4.57 9.84
C GLN A 79 -27.26 4.47 10.16
N ILE A 80 -27.77 3.27 10.46
CA ILE A 80 -29.17 3.06 10.86
C ILE A 80 -29.45 3.77 12.18
N ARG A 81 -28.51 3.77 13.13
CA ARG A 81 -28.61 4.50 14.40
C ARG A 81 -28.85 6.00 14.19
N GLN A 82 -28.21 6.61 13.18
CA GLN A 82 -28.45 8.02 12.86
C GLN A 82 -29.85 8.27 12.28
N LEU A 83 -30.48 7.25 11.68
CA LEU A 83 -31.84 7.38 11.13
C LEU A 83 -32.93 7.23 12.20
N ALA A 84 -32.80 6.25 13.09
CA ALA A 84 -33.86 5.88 14.06
C ALA A 84 -33.44 5.89 15.52
N GLY A 85 -32.16 5.94 15.83
CA GLY A 85 -31.64 6.04 17.20
C GLY A 85 -31.37 7.48 17.62
N MET A 86 -30.09 7.80 17.83
CA MET A 86 -29.61 9.17 18.03
C MET A 86 -28.32 9.41 17.22
N ARG A 87 -28.09 10.66 16.86
CA ARG A 87 -26.91 11.02 16.13
C ARG A 87 -25.64 11.06 17.00
N GLY A 88 -25.78 11.47 18.27
CA GLY A 88 -24.72 11.47 19.26
C GLY A 88 -23.84 12.73 19.24
N LEU A 89 -22.62 12.60 19.75
CA LEU A 89 -21.66 13.69 19.85
C LEU A 89 -21.05 14.07 18.50
N MET A 90 -20.80 15.37 18.31
CA MET A 90 -20.18 15.92 17.11
C MET A 90 -18.89 16.68 17.46
N ALA A 91 -17.95 16.71 16.52
CA ALA A 91 -16.70 17.42 16.67
C ALA A 91 -16.77 18.82 16.02
N ASN A 92 -16.09 19.78 16.61
CA ASN A 92 -15.80 21.09 16.04
C ASN A 92 -14.89 20.96 14.80
N PRO A 93 -14.76 22.00 13.96
CA PRO A 93 -13.78 22.03 12.88
C PRO A 93 -12.34 21.80 13.35
N LYS A 94 -12.01 22.18 14.59
CA LYS A 94 -10.69 21.94 15.21
C LYS A 94 -10.47 20.47 15.63
N GLY A 95 -11.53 19.66 15.71
CA GLY A 95 -11.47 18.26 16.14
C GLY A 95 -11.87 18.02 17.60
N GLU A 96 -12.16 19.07 18.37
CA GLU A 96 -12.64 18.94 19.75
C GLU A 96 -14.09 18.47 19.77
N ILE A 97 -14.45 17.58 20.70
CA ILE A 97 -15.81 17.07 20.83
C ILE A 97 -16.67 18.11 21.53
N ILE A 98 -17.83 18.41 20.95
CA ILE A 98 -18.82 19.31 21.53
C ILE A 98 -19.59 18.52 22.59
N GLU A 99 -19.62 19.01 23.84
CA GLU A 99 -20.26 18.34 24.98
C GLU A 99 -21.78 18.11 24.81
N ARG A 100 -22.40 18.93 23.96
CA ARG A 100 -23.85 18.83 23.69
C ARG A 100 -24.12 17.78 22.62
N PRO A 101 -24.74 16.63 22.96
CA PRO A 101 -25.08 15.62 21.98
C PRO A 101 -26.28 16.02 21.11
N ILE A 102 -26.35 15.48 19.91
CA ILE A 102 -27.56 15.54 19.09
C ILE A 102 -28.41 14.33 19.46
N LYS A 103 -29.47 14.56 20.24
CA LYS A 103 -30.40 13.53 20.73
C LYS A 103 -31.38 13.07 19.66
N ALA A 104 -31.74 13.99 18.75
CA ALA A 104 -32.64 13.72 17.64
C ALA A 104 -32.00 12.81 16.58
N ASN A 105 -32.82 12.08 15.86
CA ASN A 105 -32.48 11.33 14.67
C ASN A 105 -33.03 12.01 13.41
N PHE A 106 -32.67 11.49 12.23
CA PHE A 106 -33.16 12.08 10.97
C PHE A 106 -34.66 11.87 10.71
N MET A 107 -35.28 10.84 11.33
CA MET A 107 -36.72 10.62 11.21
C MET A 107 -37.55 11.60 12.04
N GLU A 108 -37.08 11.95 13.23
CA GLU A 108 -37.70 12.97 14.09
C GLU A 108 -37.48 14.38 13.55
N GLY A 109 -36.40 14.57 12.78
CA GLY A 109 -35.95 15.88 12.34
C GLY A 109 -35.02 16.55 13.37
N LEU A 110 -34.05 17.30 12.85
CA LEU A 110 -33.07 18.02 13.66
C LEU A 110 -33.53 19.45 13.91
N SER A 111 -33.30 19.97 15.11
CA SER A 111 -33.43 21.39 15.37
C SER A 111 -32.40 22.20 14.57
N VAL A 112 -32.64 23.49 14.36
CA VAL A 112 -31.74 24.37 13.60
C VAL A 112 -30.31 24.34 14.16
N LEU A 113 -30.17 24.34 15.49
CA LEU A 113 -28.87 24.29 16.15
C LEU A 113 -28.17 22.94 15.94
N GLU A 114 -28.89 21.85 16.10
CA GLU A 114 -28.35 20.49 15.88
C GLU A 114 -27.94 20.26 14.42
N TYR A 115 -28.75 20.78 13.48
CA TYR A 115 -28.39 20.76 12.06
C TYR A 115 -27.10 21.54 11.82
N PHE A 116 -26.98 22.76 12.35
CA PHE A 116 -25.78 23.58 12.19
C PHE A 116 -24.54 22.90 12.75
N ILE A 117 -24.59 22.36 13.96
CA ILE A 117 -23.50 21.59 14.58
C ILE A 117 -23.11 20.40 13.69
N SER A 118 -24.08 19.72 13.11
CA SER A 118 -23.84 18.56 12.26
C SER A 118 -23.17 18.90 10.94
N THR A 119 -23.34 20.14 10.42
CA THR A 119 -22.71 20.57 9.18
C THR A 119 -21.19 20.70 9.28
N HIS A 120 -20.64 20.95 10.48
CA HIS A 120 -19.19 21.04 10.68
C HIS A 120 -18.48 19.75 10.27
N GLY A 121 -18.97 18.60 10.76
CA GLY A 121 -18.43 17.28 10.43
C GLY A 121 -18.58 16.95 8.95
N ALA A 122 -19.74 17.24 8.36
CA ALA A 122 -20.00 17.01 6.94
C ALA A 122 -19.08 17.83 6.04
N ARG A 123 -18.93 19.13 6.32
CA ARG A 123 -18.04 20.03 5.55
C ARG A 123 -16.58 19.60 5.67
N LYS A 124 -16.12 19.29 6.88
CA LYS A 124 -14.76 18.78 7.10
C LYS A 124 -14.55 17.49 6.33
N GLY A 125 -15.52 16.55 6.37
CA GLY A 125 -15.46 15.32 5.63
C GLY A 125 -15.33 15.50 4.13
N LEU A 126 -16.12 16.39 3.53
CA LEU A 126 -16.05 16.70 2.10
C LEU A 126 -14.69 17.33 1.72
N ALA A 127 -14.22 18.31 2.48
CA ALA A 127 -12.94 18.97 2.24
C ALA A 127 -11.76 17.98 2.35
N ASP A 128 -11.74 17.18 3.42
CA ASP A 128 -10.67 16.22 3.64
C ASP A 128 -10.68 15.12 2.57
N THR A 129 -11.84 14.67 2.11
CA THR A 129 -11.95 13.71 1.01
C THR A 129 -11.36 14.27 -0.27
N ALA A 130 -11.71 15.51 -0.63
CA ALA A 130 -11.20 16.16 -1.84
C ALA A 130 -9.67 16.31 -1.81
N LEU A 131 -9.10 16.75 -0.69
CA LEU A 131 -7.65 16.92 -0.53
C LEU A 131 -6.90 15.58 -0.54
N ARG A 132 -7.41 14.60 0.19
CA ARG A 132 -6.73 13.29 0.33
C ARG A 132 -6.83 12.40 -0.91
N THR A 133 -7.80 12.64 -1.79
CA THR A 133 -7.84 11.96 -3.09
C THR A 133 -6.58 12.25 -3.91
N ALA A 134 -6.08 13.49 -3.86
CA ALA A 134 -4.84 13.88 -4.50
C ALA A 134 -3.63 13.14 -3.87
N ASP A 135 -3.58 13.03 -2.54
CA ASP A 135 -2.51 12.32 -1.83
C ASP A 135 -2.49 10.83 -2.18
N SER A 136 -3.66 10.18 -2.27
CA SER A 136 -3.79 8.78 -2.71
C SER A 136 -3.30 8.60 -4.15
N GLY A 137 -3.68 9.49 -5.06
CA GLY A 137 -3.21 9.48 -6.45
C GLY A 137 -1.70 9.65 -6.56
N TYR A 138 -1.14 10.57 -5.78
CA TYR A 138 0.31 10.79 -5.73
C TYR A 138 1.07 9.61 -5.12
N LEU A 139 0.54 8.96 -4.08
CA LEU A 139 1.12 7.72 -3.55
C LEU A 139 1.13 6.62 -4.62
N THR A 140 0.00 6.40 -5.28
CA THR A 140 -0.13 5.38 -6.35
C THR A 140 0.88 5.61 -7.46
N ARG A 141 1.04 6.87 -7.93
CA ARG A 141 2.06 7.22 -8.93
C ARG A 141 3.47 6.85 -8.47
N ARG A 142 3.85 7.19 -7.23
CA ARG A 142 5.18 6.84 -6.69
C ARG A 142 5.40 5.33 -6.58
N LEU A 143 4.37 4.57 -6.19
CA LEU A 143 4.42 3.11 -6.14
C LEU A 143 4.61 2.51 -7.53
N VAL A 144 3.92 3.03 -8.54
CA VAL A 144 4.12 2.61 -9.95
C VAL A 144 5.55 2.91 -10.40
N ASP A 145 6.07 4.09 -10.11
CA ASP A 145 7.41 4.49 -10.53
C ASP A 145 8.51 3.61 -9.91
N VAL A 146 8.35 3.17 -8.66
CA VAL A 146 9.35 2.30 -7.99
C VAL A 146 9.26 0.85 -8.42
N SER A 147 8.08 0.36 -8.83
CA SER A 147 7.84 -1.07 -9.07
C SER A 147 7.68 -1.46 -10.54
N GLN A 148 7.71 -0.51 -11.47
CA GLN A 148 7.46 -0.74 -12.90
C GLN A 148 8.43 -1.72 -13.58
N ASP A 149 9.64 -1.85 -13.07
CA ASP A 149 10.68 -2.75 -13.59
C ASP A 149 10.49 -4.20 -13.12
N VAL A 150 9.58 -4.44 -12.17
CA VAL A 150 9.31 -5.77 -11.62
C VAL A 150 8.36 -6.54 -12.52
N ILE A 151 8.95 -7.38 -13.37
CA ILE A 151 8.26 -8.25 -14.33
C ILE A 151 8.68 -9.69 -14.04
N VAL A 152 7.78 -10.65 -14.24
CA VAL A 152 8.11 -12.08 -14.13
C VAL A 152 8.96 -12.49 -15.34
N ARG A 153 10.22 -12.88 -15.09
CA ARG A 153 11.18 -13.17 -16.18
C ARG A 153 11.71 -14.59 -16.23
N ALA A 154 11.65 -15.30 -15.11
CA ALA A 154 12.16 -16.65 -14.96
C ALA A 154 11.09 -17.59 -14.34
N GLU A 155 11.22 -18.86 -14.58
CA GLU A 155 10.37 -19.88 -13.97
C GLU A 155 10.78 -20.09 -12.50
N ASP A 156 12.06 -20.34 -12.25
CA ASP A 156 12.66 -20.48 -10.92
C ASP A 156 14.01 -19.76 -10.84
N CYS A 157 14.25 -19.07 -9.73
CA CYS A 157 15.54 -18.44 -9.44
C CYS A 157 16.51 -19.37 -8.68
N GLY A 158 16.07 -20.55 -8.22
CA GLY A 158 16.88 -21.52 -7.51
C GLY A 158 17.28 -21.12 -6.09
N THR A 159 16.70 -20.05 -5.51
CA THR A 159 17.04 -19.61 -4.15
C THR A 159 16.77 -20.68 -3.11
N LYS A 160 17.63 -20.72 -2.09
CA LYS A 160 17.45 -21.55 -0.89
C LYS A 160 16.84 -20.76 0.27
N GLU A 161 16.83 -19.43 0.16
CA GLU A 161 16.25 -18.57 1.17
C GLU A 161 14.73 -18.63 1.14
N HIS A 162 14.12 -18.53 2.32
CA HIS A 162 12.69 -18.57 2.52
C HIS A 162 12.27 -17.61 3.63
N ILE A 163 10.97 -17.44 3.78
CA ILE A 163 10.36 -16.71 4.89
C ILE A 163 9.48 -17.70 5.66
N GLU A 164 9.56 -17.65 6.96
CA GLU A 164 8.65 -18.35 7.84
C GLU A 164 7.41 -17.48 8.05
N ALA A 165 6.26 -17.97 7.61
CA ALA A 165 5.00 -17.27 7.77
C ALA A 165 4.09 -18.04 8.74
N PRO A 166 3.44 -17.33 9.71
CA PRO A 166 2.55 -17.97 10.68
C PRO A 166 1.29 -18.51 9.98
N LEU A 167 0.85 -19.70 10.39
CA LEU A 167 -0.38 -20.32 9.92
C LEU A 167 -1.60 -19.49 10.32
N ASN A 168 -1.64 -19.07 11.58
CA ASN A 168 -2.66 -18.19 12.13
C ASN A 168 -2.08 -16.80 12.40
N ARG A 169 -2.87 -15.77 12.17
CA ARG A 169 -2.51 -14.38 12.46
C ARG A 169 -2.65 -14.09 13.96
N GLU A 170 -2.16 -12.94 14.40
CA GLU A 170 -2.25 -12.47 15.79
C GLU A 170 -3.70 -12.35 16.30
N ASP A 171 -4.65 -12.11 15.40
CA ASP A 171 -6.10 -12.06 15.67
C ASP A 171 -6.77 -13.45 15.76
N GLY A 172 -5.99 -14.54 15.64
CA GLY A 172 -6.46 -15.92 15.59
C GLY A 172 -7.09 -16.32 14.26
N SER A 173 -7.21 -15.41 13.31
CA SER A 173 -7.75 -15.71 11.98
C SER A 173 -6.74 -16.48 11.13
N PHE A 174 -7.27 -17.26 10.20
CA PHE A 174 -6.48 -18.02 9.25
C PHE A 174 -5.69 -17.10 8.30
N ASN A 175 -4.43 -17.41 8.06
CA ASN A 175 -3.59 -16.60 7.17
C ASN A 175 -3.81 -16.96 5.70
N SER A 176 -4.79 -16.31 5.07
CA SER A 176 -5.13 -16.48 3.66
C SER A 176 -3.99 -16.15 2.68
N SER A 177 -2.97 -15.38 3.12
CA SER A 177 -1.84 -15.00 2.25
C SER A 177 -0.88 -16.15 1.97
N LEU A 178 -0.98 -17.26 2.70
CA LEU A 178 -0.23 -18.50 2.45
C LEU A 178 -0.74 -19.24 1.21
N VAL A 179 -2.03 -19.16 0.93
CA VAL A 179 -2.65 -19.80 -0.23
C VAL A 179 -2.04 -19.25 -1.52
N GLY A 180 -1.62 -20.18 -2.40
CA GLY A 180 -1.03 -19.81 -3.69
C GLY A 180 0.44 -19.39 -3.63
N ARG A 181 1.13 -19.66 -2.52
CA ARG A 181 2.60 -19.64 -2.44
C ARG A 181 3.18 -21.03 -2.66
N PHE A 182 4.46 -21.11 -3.00
CA PHE A 182 5.18 -22.37 -3.10
C PHE A 182 5.91 -22.67 -1.79
N ALA A 183 5.90 -23.93 -1.36
CA ALA A 183 6.67 -24.39 -0.22
C ALA A 183 8.18 -24.30 -0.55
N ALA A 184 8.97 -23.69 0.35
CA ALA A 184 10.41 -23.54 0.15
C ALA A 184 11.18 -24.79 0.56
N VAL A 185 10.69 -25.45 1.60
CA VAL A 185 11.29 -26.66 2.21
C VAL A 185 10.18 -27.66 2.43
N GLN A 186 10.53 -28.94 2.45
CA GLN A 186 9.61 -30.02 2.81
C GLN A 186 9.09 -29.82 4.24
N PHE A 187 7.77 -29.75 4.40
CA PHE A 187 7.13 -29.58 5.69
C PHE A 187 6.50 -30.90 6.14
N ALA A 188 6.93 -31.40 7.29
CA ALA A 188 6.49 -32.68 7.81
C ALA A 188 6.06 -32.56 9.29
N THR A 189 5.09 -33.35 9.69
CA THR A 189 4.66 -33.46 11.09
C THR A 189 5.76 -34.02 11.98
N LYS A 190 5.63 -33.82 13.30
CA LYS A 190 6.49 -34.47 14.33
C LYS A 190 6.58 -36.01 14.16
N ARG A 191 5.56 -36.62 13.54
CA ARG A 191 5.50 -38.05 13.24
C ARG A 191 6.08 -38.42 11.86
N LYS A 192 6.83 -37.52 11.21
CA LYS A 192 7.45 -37.69 9.87
C LYS A 192 6.46 -37.92 8.72
N ARG A 193 5.17 -37.61 8.89
CA ARG A 193 4.25 -37.55 7.76
C ARG A 193 4.50 -36.23 7.00
N VAL A 194 4.82 -36.32 5.73
CA VAL A 194 5.02 -35.18 4.85
C VAL A 194 3.65 -34.58 4.54
N LEU A 195 3.49 -33.30 4.84
CA LEU A 195 2.27 -32.52 4.54
C LEU A 195 2.44 -31.67 3.29
N LEU A 196 3.66 -31.18 3.03
CA LEU A 196 4.01 -30.40 1.86
C LEU A 196 5.38 -30.85 1.34
N GLU A 197 5.49 -31.03 0.04
CA GLU A 197 6.77 -31.26 -0.61
C GLU A 197 7.44 -29.93 -0.99
N LYS A 198 8.76 -29.96 -1.15
CA LYS A 198 9.51 -28.80 -1.61
C LYS A 198 9.08 -28.41 -3.03
N GLY A 199 8.72 -27.15 -3.24
CA GLY A 199 8.28 -26.63 -4.54
C GLY A 199 6.82 -26.97 -4.87
N GLU A 200 6.06 -27.48 -3.91
CA GLU A 200 4.63 -27.72 -4.06
C GLU A 200 3.83 -26.44 -3.81
N LEU A 201 2.73 -26.29 -4.55
CA LEU A 201 1.83 -25.14 -4.41
C LEU A 201 0.91 -25.35 -3.19
N ILE A 202 0.93 -24.40 -2.28
CA ILE A 202 0.11 -24.42 -1.07
C ILE A 202 -1.34 -24.10 -1.43
N THR A 203 -2.23 -25.04 -1.14
CA THR A 203 -3.69 -24.90 -1.32
C THR A 203 -4.38 -24.75 0.05
N SER A 204 -5.66 -24.35 0.06
CA SER A 204 -6.45 -24.30 1.30
C SER A 204 -6.54 -25.68 1.98
N ALA A 205 -6.66 -26.76 1.21
CA ALA A 205 -6.70 -28.11 1.75
C ALA A 205 -5.40 -28.49 2.52
N HIS A 206 -4.24 -28.14 1.98
CA HIS A 206 -2.97 -28.37 2.67
C HIS A 206 -2.88 -27.60 4.00
N LEU A 207 -3.43 -26.40 4.07
CA LEU A 207 -3.41 -25.60 5.28
C LEU A 207 -4.38 -26.14 6.34
N GLU A 208 -5.53 -26.65 5.93
CA GLU A 208 -6.49 -27.36 6.80
C GLU A 208 -5.85 -28.62 7.39
N GLU A 209 -5.14 -29.43 6.59
CA GLU A 209 -4.39 -30.61 7.07
C GLU A 209 -3.27 -30.23 8.06
N ILE A 210 -2.60 -29.11 7.84
CA ILE A 210 -1.57 -28.60 8.78
C ILE A 210 -2.23 -28.17 10.09
N GLN A 211 -3.36 -27.47 10.04
CA GLN A 211 -4.10 -27.02 11.20
C GLN A 211 -4.63 -28.20 12.05
N GLU A 212 -5.16 -29.23 11.39
CA GLU A 212 -5.60 -30.46 12.08
C GLU A 212 -4.43 -31.20 12.75
N ALA A 213 -3.25 -31.17 12.12
CA ALA A 213 -2.06 -31.84 12.64
C ALA A 213 -1.41 -31.10 13.85
N TYR A 214 -1.66 -29.80 13.98
CA TYR A 214 -1.05 -28.90 14.99
C TYR A 214 -2.11 -28.01 15.65
N THR A 215 -3.03 -28.60 16.40
CA THR A 215 -4.24 -27.96 16.93
C THR A 215 -3.97 -26.80 17.91
N ASP A 216 -2.82 -26.76 18.61
CA ASP A 216 -2.52 -25.80 19.68
C ASP A 216 -1.15 -25.12 19.60
N GLU A 217 -0.42 -25.30 18.53
CA GLU A 217 0.94 -24.74 18.41
C GLU A 217 0.97 -23.58 17.40
N ALA A 218 1.77 -22.55 17.70
CA ALA A 218 2.11 -21.53 16.73
C ALA A 218 3.01 -22.13 15.64
N VAL A 219 2.39 -22.50 14.52
CA VAL A 219 3.08 -23.14 13.40
C VAL A 219 3.56 -22.11 12.42
N MET A 220 4.86 -22.16 12.09
CA MET A 220 5.49 -21.35 11.05
C MET A 220 5.70 -22.23 9.81
N VAL A 221 5.18 -21.79 8.67
CA VAL A 221 5.28 -22.49 7.38
C VAL A 221 6.38 -21.84 6.54
N PRO A 222 7.42 -22.58 6.11
CA PRO A 222 8.49 -22.05 5.28
C PRO A 222 8.02 -21.89 3.83
N VAL A 223 7.82 -20.63 3.39
CA VAL A 223 7.29 -20.31 2.08
C VAL A 223 8.29 -19.54 1.21
N ARG A 224 8.18 -19.74 -0.10
CA ARG A 224 8.87 -18.87 -1.06
C ARG A 224 8.20 -17.51 -1.10
N SER A 225 9.01 -16.43 -1.06
CA SER A 225 8.55 -15.06 -1.11
C SER A 225 9.32 -14.26 -2.15
N VAL A 226 8.67 -13.22 -2.65
CA VAL A 226 9.26 -12.23 -3.55
C VAL A 226 10.46 -11.51 -2.89
N LEU A 227 10.43 -11.32 -1.56
CA LEU A 227 11.50 -10.67 -0.80
C LEU A 227 12.84 -11.40 -0.91
N LYS A 228 12.81 -12.73 -1.00
CA LYS A 228 14.00 -13.59 -1.09
C LYS A 228 14.29 -14.09 -2.52
N CYS A 229 13.67 -13.48 -3.53
CA CYS A 229 13.88 -13.85 -4.92
C CYS A 229 15.25 -13.36 -5.42
N GLU A 230 16.10 -14.28 -5.90
CA GLU A 230 17.45 -14.01 -6.42
C GLU A 230 17.49 -13.84 -7.95
N ALA A 231 16.34 -13.63 -8.61
CA ALA A 231 16.31 -13.35 -10.04
C ALA A 231 17.09 -12.07 -10.35
N GLU A 232 17.97 -12.12 -11.38
CA GLU A 232 18.83 -10.98 -11.77
C GLU A 232 18.06 -9.72 -12.14
N ALA A 233 16.92 -9.88 -12.81
CA ALA A 233 16.01 -8.80 -13.16
C ALA A 233 14.57 -9.26 -12.97
N GLY A 234 13.75 -8.43 -12.33
CA GLY A 234 12.38 -8.78 -12.02
C GLY A 234 12.26 -9.85 -10.94
N ILE A 235 11.34 -10.81 -11.11
CA ILE A 235 11.08 -11.92 -10.19
C ILE A 235 10.82 -13.22 -10.97
N CYS A 236 10.83 -14.35 -10.26
CA CYS A 236 10.47 -15.65 -10.84
C CYS A 236 9.05 -16.08 -10.47
N GLN A 237 8.48 -17.01 -11.27
CA GLN A 237 7.12 -17.53 -11.07
C GLN A 237 6.94 -18.20 -9.71
N GLN A 238 7.92 -19.02 -9.27
CA GLN A 238 7.81 -19.74 -8.01
C GLN A 238 7.83 -18.81 -6.78
N CYS A 239 8.61 -17.72 -6.80
CA CYS A 239 8.62 -16.77 -5.68
C CYS A 239 7.33 -15.94 -5.61
N TYR A 240 6.70 -15.68 -6.74
CA TYR A 240 5.41 -14.97 -6.77
C TYR A 240 4.22 -15.91 -6.52
N GLY A 241 4.21 -17.11 -7.14
CA GLY A 241 3.14 -18.10 -7.00
C GLY A 241 1.92 -17.80 -7.86
N LEU A 242 0.71 -18.03 -7.31
CA LEU A 242 -0.56 -17.77 -8.01
C LEU A 242 -0.82 -16.28 -8.22
N ALA A 243 -1.30 -15.92 -9.38
CA ALA A 243 -1.87 -14.60 -9.65
C ALA A 243 -3.28 -14.51 -9.04
N PRO A 244 -3.55 -13.55 -8.10
CA PRO A 244 -4.84 -13.49 -7.42
C PRO A 244 -6.04 -13.31 -8.36
N ALA A 245 -5.86 -12.63 -9.50
CA ALA A 245 -6.93 -12.36 -10.45
C ALA A 245 -7.36 -13.60 -11.27
N THR A 246 -6.41 -14.50 -11.59
CA THR A 246 -6.67 -15.65 -12.48
C THR A 246 -6.75 -16.97 -11.75
N GLY A 247 -6.24 -17.04 -10.50
CA GLY A 247 -6.12 -18.30 -9.74
C GLY A 247 -5.14 -19.32 -10.37
N LYS A 248 -4.30 -18.88 -11.32
CA LYS A 248 -3.28 -19.70 -11.97
C LYS A 248 -1.89 -19.19 -11.60
N VAL A 249 -0.88 -20.03 -11.78
CA VAL A 249 0.52 -19.60 -11.64
C VAL A 249 0.76 -18.45 -12.60
N VAL A 250 1.41 -17.39 -12.10
CA VAL A 250 1.70 -16.18 -12.87
C VAL A 250 2.45 -16.51 -14.16
N ALA A 251 2.12 -15.86 -15.26
CA ALA A 251 2.79 -16.09 -16.54
C ALA A 251 4.12 -15.32 -16.63
N ILE A 252 5.06 -15.86 -17.42
CA ILE A 252 6.29 -15.13 -17.75
C ILE A 252 5.89 -13.94 -18.62
N GLY A 253 6.31 -12.74 -18.20
CA GLY A 253 5.99 -11.49 -18.87
C GLY A 253 4.91 -10.66 -18.17
N ASP A 254 4.28 -11.18 -17.12
CA ASP A 254 3.33 -10.40 -16.35
C ASP A 254 4.03 -9.26 -15.60
N ALA A 255 3.49 -8.04 -15.74
CA ALA A 255 4.01 -6.84 -15.08
C ALA A 255 3.44 -6.73 -13.65
N VAL A 256 3.87 -7.63 -12.77
CA VAL A 256 3.35 -7.76 -11.41
C VAL A 256 3.64 -6.54 -10.51
N GLY A 257 4.66 -5.76 -10.83
CA GLY A 257 4.96 -4.50 -10.13
C GLY A 257 3.88 -3.45 -10.33
N ILE A 258 3.36 -3.29 -11.55
CA ILE A 258 2.24 -2.38 -11.84
C ILE A 258 0.97 -2.86 -11.14
N ILE A 259 0.68 -4.17 -11.21
CA ILE A 259 -0.46 -4.78 -10.51
C ILE A 259 -0.37 -4.53 -9.01
N ALA A 260 0.81 -4.70 -8.41
CA ALA A 260 1.04 -4.44 -6.99
C ALA A 260 0.77 -2.97 -6.62
N ALA A 261 1.34 -2.03 -7.37
CA ALA A 261 1.14 -0.60 -7.13
C ALA A 261 -0.32 -0.18 -7.24
N GLN A 262 -1.04 -0.70 -8.24
CA GLN A 262 -2.47 -0.44 -8.42
C GLN A 262 -3.32 -1.07 -7.31
N SER A 263 -3.01 -2.30 -6.90
CA SER A 263 -3.74 -2.99 -5.83
C SER A 263 -3.57 -2.32 -4.46
N ILE A 264 -2.43 -1.68 -4.21
CA ILE A 264 -2.18 -0.89 -2.99
C ILE A 264 -2.83 0.49 -3.11
N GLY A 265 -2.81 1.10 -4.29
CA GLY A 265 -3.28 2.47 -4.53
C GLY A 265 -4.80 2.59 -4.67
N GLU A 266 -5.47 1.61 -5.28
CA GLU A 266 -6.92 1.65 -5.50
C GLU A 266 -7.70 1.87 -4.18
N PRO A 267 -7.50 1.09 -3.12
CA PRO A 267 -8.23 1.31 -1.88
C PRO A 267 -7.77 2.54 -1.10
N GLY A 268 -6.68 3.20 -1.51
CA GLY A 268 -6.17 4.41 -0.87
C GLY A 268 -7.21 5.54 -0.79
N THR A 269 -8.04 5.70 -1.82
CA THR A 269 -9.15 6.67 -1.83
C THR A 269 -10.22 6.30 -0.81
N GLN A 270 -10.52 5.01 -0.61
CA GLN A 270 -11.47 4.53 0.40
C GLN A 270 -10.94 4.71 1.82
N LEU A 271 -9.64 4.53 2.04
CA LEU A 271 -8.96 4.82 3.31
C LEU A 271 -9.15 6.27 3.74
N THR A 272 -9.24 7.20 2.80
CA THR A 272 -9.47 8.62 3.09
C THR A 272 -10.88 8.92 3.57
N LEU A 273 -11.87 8.17 3.11
CA LEU A 273 -13.28 8.35 3.47
C LEU A 273 -13.60 7.84 4.89
N ARG A 274 -12.90 6.82 5.38
CA ARG A 274 -13.23 6.11 6.63
C ARG A 274 -12.51 6.61 7.88
N THR A 275 -11.44 7.39 7.77
CA THR A 275 -10.64 7.89 8.91
C THR A 275 -11.39 8.86 9.84
N PHE A 276 -12.59 9.32 9.45
CA PHE A 276 -13.40 10.26 10.24
C PHE A 276 -14.19 9.64 11.39
N HIS A 277 -14.34 8.33 11.45
CA HIS A 277 -15.26 7.68 12.37
C HIS A 277 -14.61 7.10 13.63
N THR A 278 -13.30 7.14 13.73
CA THR A 278 -12.54 6.73 14.91
C THR A 278 -12.12 7.94 15.76
N GLY A 279 -13.06 8.83 16.02
CA GLY A 279 -12.90 9.91 17.00
C GLY A 279 -13.12 9.34 18.41
N GLY A 280 -12.22 8.54 18.90
CA GLY A 280 -12.19 8.10 20.27
C GLY A 280 -10.82 8.38 20.85
N VAL A 281 -10.80 9.09 21.97
CA VAL A 281 -9.69 9.37 22.88
C VAL A 281 -8.34 9.51 22.18
N ALA A 282 -7.92 10.73 22.00
CA ALA A 282 -6.60 11.09 21.48
C ALA A 282 -5.50 10.52 22.37
N GLY A 283 -5.08 9.32 22.07
CA GLY A 283 -3.74 8.84 22.39
C GLY A 283 -2.78 9.61 21.48
N ALA A 284 -1.82 10.28 22.06
CA ALA A 284 -0.90 11.21 21.44
C ALA A 284 -0.29 10.70 20.12
N ASP A 285 -0.26 11.57 19.11
CA ASP A 285 0.67 11.61 17.95
C ASP A 285 0.86 10.35 17.08
N ILE A 286 -0.01 9.33 17.16
CA ILE A 286 0.07 8.17 16.26
C ILE A 286 -0.64 8.51 14.95
N THR A 287 0.11 8.52 13.86
CA THR A 287 -0.46 8.71 12.52
C THR A 287 -1.26 7.48 12.10
N HIS A 288 -2.53 7.68 11.72
CA HIS A 288 -3.43 6.61 11.28
C HIS A 288 -3.82 6.73 9.81
N GLY A 289 -4.21 5.62 9.21
CA GLY A 289 -4.71 5.59 7.82
C GLY A 289 -3.63 5.86 6.77
N LEU A 290 -4.00 6.55 5.67
CA LEU A 290 -3.12 6.79 4.54
C LEU A 290 -1.81 7.53 4.90
N PRO A 291 -1.77 8.54 5.79
CA PRO A 291 -0.52 9.16 6.22
C PRO A 291 0.48 8.17 6.83
N ARG A 292 0.01 7.15 7.57
CA ARG A 292 0.87 6.10 8.11
C ARG A 292 1.44 5.20 7.03
N VAL A 293 0.65 4.84 6.02
CA VAL A 293 1.11 4.07 4.87
C VAL A 293 2.20 4.84 4.12
N VAL A 294 2.00 6.15 3.88
CA VAL A 294 3.00 7.02 3.26
C VAL A 294 4.29 7.10 4.10
N GLU A 295 4.17 7.22 5.43
CA GLU A 295 5.31 7.25 6.35
C GLU A 295 6.14 5.96 6.28
N LEU A 296 5.50 4.79 6.24
CA LEU A 296 6.15 3.48 6.12
C LEU A 296 6.86 3.33 4.77
N PHE A 297 6.18 3.62 3.66
CA PHE A 297 6.78 3.51 2.33
C PHE A 297 7.87 4.55 2.05
N GLU A 298 7.82 5.71 2.67
CA GLU A 298 8.91 6.70 2.58
C GLU A 298 10.02 6.47 3.62
N ALA A 299 9.89 5.46 4.47
CA ALA A 299 10.82 5.17 5.56
C ALA A 299 11.15 6.42 6.39
N ARG A 300 10.13 7.24 6.69
CA ARG A 300 10.29 8.48 7.47
C ARG A 300 10.37 8.16 8.96
N LYS A 301 11.08 9.01 9.70
CA LYS A 301 11.07 8.95 11.16
C LYS A 301 9.67 9.34 11.67
N PRO A 302 8.99 8.47 12.43
CA PRO A 302 7.65 8.76 12.94
C PRO A 302 7.69 9.87 14.00
N LYS A 303 6.57 10.60 14.15
CA LYS A 303 6.44 11.64 15.17
C LYS A 303 6.47 11.04 16.59
N GLY A 304 5.67 9.97 16.80
CA GLY A 304 5.68 9.18 18.03
C GLY A 304 6.65 8.00 17.90
N LEU A 305 7.96 8.27 18.09
CA LEU A 305 9.00 7.25 17.95
C LEU A 305 9.01 6.29 19.14
N ALA A 306 8.93 4.99 18.88
CA ALA A 306 9.28 3.97 19.84
C ALA A 306 10.80 3.79 19.90
N LYS A 307 11.36 3.72 21.10
CA LYS A 307 12.75 3.34 21.32
C LYS A 307 12.88 1.84 21.33
N LEU A 308 13.92 1.34 20.66
CA LEU A 308 14.27 -0.08 20.61
C LEU A 308 15.41 -0.37 21.58
N ALA A 309 15.44 -1.57 22.12
CA ALA A 309 16.57 -2.09 22.86
C ALA A 309 17.73 -2.34 21.87
N GLU A 310 18.87 -1.68 22.05
CA GLU A 310 20.05 -1.89 21.19
C GLU A 310 20.76 -3.22 21.50
N VAL A 311 20.68 -3.64 22.75
CA VAL A 311 21.34 -4.85 23.25
C VAL A 311 20.37 -5.80 23.92
N GLU A 312 20.73 -7.07 23.99
CA GLU A 312 20.01 -8.08 24.75
C GLU A 312 20.42 -8.03 26.24
N GLY A 313 19.43 -7.96 27.13
CA GLY A 313 19.75 -7.85 28.56
C GLY A 313 18.54 -7.87 29.47
N THR A 314 18.80 -7.64 30.76
CA THR A 314 17.77 -7.56 31.80
C THR A 314 17.41 -6.10 32.07
N VAL A 315 16.11 -5.81 32.14
CA VAL A 315 15.57 -4.46 32.36
C VAL A 315 15.56 -4.09 33.83
N SER A 316 16.02 -2.89 34.12
CA SER A 316 15.82 -2.19 35.38
C SER A 316 15.14 -0.85 35.10
N VAL A 317 14.12 -0.49 35.85
CA VAL A 317 13.40 0.77 35.67
C VAL A 317 13.62 1.64 36.92
N GLU A 318 14.15 2.82 36.71
CA GLU A 318 14.35 3.84 37.75
C GLU A 318 13.37 5.00 37.50
N ASP A 319 12.44 5.19 38.40
CA ASP A 319 11.51 6.33 38.36
C ASP A 319 12.09 7.52 39.10
N THR A 320 12.36 8.61 38.35
CA THR A 320 12.80 9.90 38.90
C THR A 320 11.64 10.90 38.78
N GLU A 321 11.60 11.93 39.65
CA GLU A 321 10.50 12.93 39.62
C GLU A 321 10.23 13.61 38.26
N LYS A 322 11.21 13.64 37.37
CA LYS A 322 11.11 14.29 36.04
C LYS A 322 11.11 13.34 34.84
N ALA A 323 11.62 12.12 34.99
CA ALA A 323 11.78 11.16 33.90
C ALA A 323 11.81 9.74 34.41
N ARG A 324 11.35 8.81 33.58
CA ARG A 324 11.54 7.37 33.76
C ARG A 324 12.79 6.95 33.00
N LYS A 325 13.71 6.29 33.70
CA LYS A 325 14.92 5.71 33.09
C LYS A 325 14.76 4.20 33.01
N VAL A 326 14.92 3.66 31.83
CA VAL A 326 15.00 2.22 31.60
C VAL A 326 16.47 1.90 31.36
N VAL A 327 17.06 1.09 32.21
CA VAL A 327 18.45 0.65 32.09
C VAL A 327 18.44 -0.83 31.72
N ILE A 328 19.10 -1.18 30.63
CA ILE A 328 19.28 -2.55 30.16
C ILE A 328 20.70 -2.95 30.49
N THR A 329 20.87 -3.99 31.29
CA THR A 329 22.17 -4.55 31.63
C THR A 329 22.44 -5.76 30.71
N ASP A 330 23.47 -5.65 29.88
CA ASP A 330 23.92 -6.71 28.98
C ASP A 330 24.61 -7.85 29.72
N ALA A 331 24.82 -8.97 29.05
CA ALA A 331 25.56 -10.13 29.57
C ALA A 331 27.03 -9.79 29.92
N ALA A 332 27.60 -8.74 29.33
CA ALA A 332 28.91 -8.21 29.65
C ALA A 332 28.92 -7.30 30.89
N GLY A 333 27.75 -6.93 31.45
CA GLY A 333 27.63 -6.01 32.59
C GLY A 333 27.66 -4.53 32.20
N GLU A 334 27.54 -4.21 30.90
CA GLU A 334 27.42 -2.82 30.45
C GLU A 334 25.99 -2.36 30.61
N GLU A 335 25.81 -1.10 31.08
CA GLU A 335 24.50 -0.50 31.30
C GLU A 335 24.13 0.47 30.17
N HIS A 336 23.04 0.18 29.47
CA HIS A 336 22.46 1.05 28.44
C HIS A 336 21.23 1.76 28.99
N ALA A 337 21.32 3.09 29.20
CA ALA A 337 20.27 3.88 29.82
C ALA A 337 19.43 4.65 28.78
N TYR A 338 18.13 4.45 28.83
CA TYR A 338 17.13 5.15 28.01
C TYR A 338 16.26 6.05 28.90
N SER A 339 16.10 7.32 28.54
CA SER A 339 15.29 8.26 29.29
C SER A 339 13.97 8.56 28.57
N PHE A 340 12.86 8.45 29.30
CA PHE A 340 11.52 8.70 28.80
C PHE A 340 10.81 9.77 29.64
N PRO A 341 9.92 10.59 29.05
CA PRO A 341 8.99 11.43 29.81
C PRO A 341 8.11 10.60 30.76
N GLN A 342 7.74 11.16 31.91
CA GLN A 342 6.99 10.46 32.94
C GLN A 342 5.63 9.92 32.48
N ARG A 343 4.97 10.58 31.51
CA ARG A 343 3.69 10.18 30.94
C ARG A 343 3.78 9.09 29.87
N THR A 344 5.00 8.66 29.50
CA THR A 344 5.19 7.64 28.45
C THR A 344 4.81 6.27 28.98
N ARG A 345 3.98 5.55 28.24
CA ARG A 345 3.62 4.17 28.54
C ARG A 345 4.77 3.26 28.11
N LEU A 346 5.31 2.51 29.08
CA LEU A 346 6.32 1.50 28.83
C LEU A 346 5.66 0.14 28.58
N PHE A 347 6.27 -0.68 27.73
CA PHE A 347 5.87 -2.07 27.50
C PHE A 347 6.71 -3.07 28.28
N VAL A 348 7.68 -2.60 29.04
CA VAL A 348 8.64 -3.43 29.75
C VAL A 348 8.48 -3.23 31.26
N ASP A 349 8.52 -4.33 31.99
CA ASP A 349 8.50 -4.35 33.44
C ASP A 349 9.91 -4.62 34.01
N PRO A 350 10.19 -4.16 35.24
CA PRO A 350 11.47 -4.42 35.89
C PRO A 350 11.74 -5.92 36.05
N GLY A 351 12.86 -6.42 35.56
CA GLY A 351 13.25 -7.81 35.60
C GLY A 351 12.98 -8.60 34.32
N ASP A 352 12.33 -8.00 33.32
CA ASP A 352 12.13 -8.63 32.01
C ASP A 352 13.45 -8.85 31.27
N LYS A 353 13.53 -9.94 30.53
CA LYS A 353 14.64 -10.22 29.63
C LYS A 353 14.23 -9.81 28.22
N LEU A 354 14.89 -8.80 27.69
CA LEU A 354 14.65 -8.30 26.34
C LEU A 354 15.67 -8.84 25.36
N LYS A 355 15.20 -9.06 24.14
CA LYS A 355 16.07 -9.30 22.98
C LYS A 355 16.39 -7.96 22.30
N ALA A 356 17.53 -7.91 21.64
CA ALA A 356 17.87 -6.75 20.81
C ALA A 356 16.74 -6.45 19.80
N GLY A 357 16.36 -5.17 19.68
CA GLY A 357 15.29 -4.69 18.81
C GLY A 357 13.86 -4.87 19.35
N GLU A 358 13.67 -5.20 20.63
CA GLU A 358 12.35 -5.12 21.26
C GLU A 358 11.99 -3.69 21.64
N GLN A 359 10.69 -3.40 21.58
CA GLN A 359 10.16 -2.06 21.78
C GLN A 359 10.02 -1.76 23.27
N LEU A 360 10.59 -0.63 23.72
CA LEU A 360 10.58 -0.24 25.13
C LEU A 360 9.34 0.58 25.53
N ASN A 361 8.83 1.41 24.62
CA ASN A 361 7.69 2.29 24.87
C ASN A 361 6.67 2.25 23.75
N GLU A 362 5.47 2.73 24.02
CA GLU A 362 4.43 2.89 23.01
C GLU A 362 4.86 3.86 21.91
N GLY A 363 4.61 3.49 20.66
CA GLY A 363 4.94 4.32 19.49
C GLY A 363 5.20 3.49 18.24
N SER A 364 5.60 4.17 17.19
CA SER A 364 5.93 3.54 15.90
C SER A 364 7.43 3.30 15.79
N ILE A 365 7.84 2.13 15.33
CA ILE A 365 9.24 1.79 15.12
C ILE A 365 9.77 2.51 13.87
N TYR A 366 10.99 3.03 13.95
CA TYR A 366 11.69 3.58 12.79
C TYR A 366 12.37 2.45 12.00
N PRO A 367 12.00 2.24 10.70
CA PRO A 367 12.49 1.09 9.94
C PRO A 367 14.02 1.03 9.78
N ALA A 368 14.70 2.19 9.74
CA ALA A 368 16.16 2.22 9.61
C ALA A 368 16.86 1.73 10.89
N GLU A 369 16.39 2.14 12.08
CA GLU A 369 16.92 1.63 13.36
C GLU A 369 16.68 0.13 13.52
N LEU A 370 15.53 -0.37 13.06
CA LEU A 370 15.22 -1.79 13.06
C LEU A 370 16.15 -2.58 12.12
N LEU A 371 16.48 -2.00 10.95
CA LEU A 371 17.40 -2.60 10.00
C LEU A 371 18.81 -2.76 10.59
N ASP A 372 19.28 -1.74 11.29
CA ASP A 372 20.61 -1.76 11.92
C ASP A 372 20.69 -2.78 13.06
N ILE A 373 19.61 -2.98 13.85
CA ILE A 373 19.60 -3.85 15.04
C ILE A 373 19.27 -5.30 14.67
N ARG A 374 18.17 -5.54 13.94
CA ARG A 374 17.64 -6.88 13.65
C ARG A 374 17.94 -7.39 12.24
N GLY A 375 18.47 -6.51 11.40
CA GLY A 375 18.80 -6.85 10.01
C GLY A 375 17.59 -6.85 9.08
N ARG A 376 17.86 -7.25 7.84
CA ARG A 376 16.96 -7.05 6.70
C ARG A 376 15.65 -7.83 6.81
N THR A 377 15.72 -9.14 7.12
CA THR A 377 14.54 -10.02 7.06
C THR A 377 13.45 -9.58 8.03
N GLU A 378 13.83 -9.25 9.26
CA GLU A 378 12.89 -8.76 10.28
C GLU A 378 12.27 -7.41 9.87
N THR A 379 13.06 -6.53 9.28
CA THR A 379 12.58 -5.22 8.81
C THR A 379 11.61 -5.36 7.63
N GLU A 380 11.90 -6.28 6.69
CA GLU A 380 10.99 -6.61 5.58
C GLU A 380 9.63 -7.10 6.10
N VAL A 381 9.64 -8.05 7.02
CA VAL A 381 8.41 -8.61 7.63
C VAL A 381 7.66 -7.55 8.44
N TYR A 382 8.37 -6.72 9.21
CA TYR A 382 7.78 -5.62 9.97
C TYR A 382 7.03 -4.65 9.06
N LEU A 383 7.65 -4.20 7.96
CA LEU A 383 7.02 -3.29 7.01
C LEU A 383 5.75 -3.87 6.39
N VAL A 384 5.81 -5.14 5.96
CA VAL A 384 4.64 -5.82 5.39
C VAL A 384 3.52 -5.90 6.42
N ARG A 385 3.82 -6.28 7.66
CA ARG A 385 2.84 -6.40 8.75
C ARG A 385 2.19 -5.06 9.10
N GLU A 386 2.98 -3.99 9.25
CA GLU A 386 2.47 -2.66 9.60
C GLU A 386 1.59 -2.07 8.49
N VAL A 387 1.98 -2.20 7.22
CA VAL A 387 1.14 -1.76 6.10
C VAL A 387 -0.16 -2.55 6.07
N GLN A 388 -0.12 -3.88 6.21
CA GLN A 388 -1.31 -4.73 6.28
C GLN A 388 -2.24 -4.35 7.44
N LYS A 389 -1.68 -4.04 8.60
CA LYS A 389 -2.46 -3.62 9.77
C LYS A 389 -3.31 -2.39 9.48
N VAL A 390 -2.76 -1.41 8.75
CA VAL A 390 -3.50 -0.20 8.36
C VAL A 390 -4.64 -0.55 7.40
N TYR A 391 -4.41 -1.36 6.37
CA TYR A 391 -5.45 -1.74 5.40
C TYR A 391 -6.54 -2.60 6.04
N LYS A 392 -6.17 -3.60 6.85
CA LYS A 392 -7.12 -4.47 7.54
C LYS A 392 -7.99 -3.74 8.56
N SER A 393 -7.44 -2.76 9.28
CA SER A 393 -8.22 -1.93 10.20
C SER A 393 -9.37 -1.18 9.51
N GLN A 394 -9.25 -1.00 8.19
CA GLN A 394 -10.28 -0.38 7.33
C GLN A 394 -11.16 -1.40 6.59
N GLY A 395 -10.93 -2.70 6.83
CA GLY A 395 -11.67 -3.79 6.18
C GLY A 395 -11.29 -4.01 4.72
N VAL A 396 -10.07 -3.61 4.33
CA VAL A 396 -9.51 -3.83 3.00
C VAL A 396 -8.52 -4.99 3.08
N ASP A 397 -8.71 -6.02 2.29
CA ASP A 397 -7.81 -7.17 2.20
C ASP A 397 -6.94 -7.06 0.94
N ILE A 398 -5.64 -6.93 1.14
CA ILE A 398 -4.62 -6.87 0.09
C ILE A 398 -3.70 -8.07 0.27
N ASN A 399 -3.34 -8.75 -0.81
CA ASN A 399 -2.39 -9.85 -0.72
C ASN A 399 -0.99 -9.32 -0.37
N ASP A 400 -0.32 -9.97 0.59
CA ASP A 400 1.01 -9.58 1.07
C ASP A 400 2.05 -9.47 -0.06
N LYS A 401 1.93 -10.29 -1.12
CA LYS A 401 2.84 -10.28 -2.29
C LYS A 401 3.00 -8.88 -2.90
N HIS A 402 1.91 -8.11 -2.95
CA HIS A 402 1.93 -6.75 -3.53
C HIS A 402 2.78 -5.80 -2.69
N ILE A 403 2.67 -5.89 -1.37
CA ILE A 403 3.48 -5.08 -0.45
C ILE A 403 4.93 -5.55 -0.48
N GLU A 404 5.16 -6.87 -0.50
CA GLU A 404 6.50 -7.47 -0.59
C GLU A 404 7.28 -6.98 -1.82
N ILE A 405 6.63 -6.81 -2.98
CA ILE A 405 7.25 -6.27 -4.20
C ILE A 405 7.81 -4.86 -3.94
N VAL A 406 7.01 -3.99 -3.32
CA VAL A 406 7.43 -2.61 -3.04
C VAL A 406 8.54 -2.58 -2.00
N VAL A 407 8.42 -3.35 -0.92
CA VAL A 407 9.44 -3.43 0.14
C VAL A 407 10.77 -3.97 -0.42
N ARG A 408 10.72 -4.97 -1.32
CA ARG A 408 11.91 -5.47 -2.02
C ARG A 408 12.63 -4.37 -2.80
N GLN A 409 11.88 -3.49 -3.47
CA GLN A 409 12.47 -2.37 -4.21
C GLN A 409 13.06 -1.29 -3.28
N MET A 410 12.49 -1.08 -2.10
CA MET A 410 13.02 -0.17 -1.08
C MET A 410 14.38 -0.63 -0.52
N MET A 411 14.63 -1.94 -0.51
CA MET A 411 15.86 -2.57 0.01
C MET A 411 16.74 -3.15 -1.11
N LYS A 412 16.57 -2.69 -2.33
CA LYS A 412 17.32 -3.16 -3.51
C LYS A 412 18.77 -2.67 -3.51
N LYS A 413 19.01 -1.46 -3.01
CA LYS A 413 20.32 -0.80 -3.01
C LYS A 413 21.05 -0.96 -1.69
N VAL A 414 22.37 -1.04 -1.77
CA VAL A 414 23.31 -1.04 -0.65
C VAL A 414 24.30 0.10 -0.78
N ARG A 415 24.81 0.62 0.32
CA ARG A 415 25.82 1.68 0.33
C ARG A 415 27.20 1.08 0.52
N ILE A 416 28.14 1.50 -0.30
CA ILE A 416 29.54 1.10 -0.19
C ILE A 416 30.19 1.93 0.94
N GLU A 417 30.76 1.27 1.96
CA GLU A 417 31.57 1.92 3.00
C GLU A 417 33.03 1.93 2.59
N GLN A 418 33.58 0.76 2.25
CA GLN A 418 34.94 0.62 1.77
C GLN A 418 34.94 -0.10 0.42
N ARG A 419 35.70 0.45 -0.52
CA ARG A 419 35.69 -0.07 -1.90
C ARG A 419 36.41 -1.42 -2.06
N GLY A 420 37.36 -1.77 -1.17
CA GLY A 420 38.25 -2.90 -1.37
C GLY A 420 38.96 -2.85 -2.74
N SER A 421 38.95 -3.96 -3.47
CA SER A 421 39.49 -4.05 -4.83
C SER A 421 38.46 -3.72 -5.94
N SER A 422 37.27 -3.21 -5.57
CA SER A 422 36.23 -2.85 -6.54
C SER A 422 36.44 -1.47 -7.17
N THR A 423 35.72 -1.22 -8.27
CA THR A 423 35.71 0.08 -8.98
C THR A 423 34.74 1.09 -8.36
N TYR A 424 33.98 0.70 -7.34
CA TYR A 424 32.99 1.56 -6.71
C TYR A 424 33.61 2.64 -5.84
N LEU A 425 32.86 3.74 -5.65
CA LEU A 425 33.26 4.83 -4.78
C LEU A 425 32.64 4.66 -3.38
N PRO A 426 33.34 5.03 -2.28
CA PRO A 426 32.75 5.10 -0.96
C PRO A 426 31.52 6.02 -0.94
N GLY A 427 30.43 5.58 -0.29
CA GLY A 427 29.16 6.29 -0.24
C GLY A 427 28.24 6.06 -1.46
N GLN A 428 28.69 5.38 -2.51
CA GLN A 428 27.89 5.07 -3.68
C GLN A 428 26.79 4.04 -3.35
N LEU A 429 25.60 4.24 -3.93
CA LEU A 429 24.49 3.29 -3.86
C LEU A 429 24.56 2.35 -5.07
N VAL A 430 24.71 1.06 -4.80
CA VAL A 430 24.85 0.01 -5.82
C VAL A 430 23.74 -1.01 -5.68
N ASP A 431 23.30 -1.62 -6.79
CA ASP A 431 22.35 -2.72 -6.78
C ASP A 431 23.00 -3.96 -6.12
N ARG A 432 22.27 -4.58 -5.20
CA ARG A 432 22.73 -5.75 -4.44
C ARG A 432 23.13 -6.93 -5.34
N HIS A 433 22.36 -7.19 -6.40
CA HIS A 433 22.65 -8.29 -7.32
C HIS A 433 23.90 -8.00 -8.20
N GLU A 434 24.10 -6.73 -8.55
CA GLU A 434 25.30 -6.30 -9.26
C GLU A 434 26.53 -6.42 -8.37
N LEU A 435 26.42 -5.96 -7.13
CA LEU A 435 27.47 -6.10 -6.13
C LEU A 435 27.85 -7.56 -5.90
N ALA A 436 26.86 -8.46 -5.75
CA ALA A 436 27.11 -9.89 -5.54
C ALA A 436 27.87 -10.53 -6.71
N ARG A 437 27.56 -10.11 -7.95
CA ARG A 437 28.29 -10.56 -9.15
C ARG A 437 29.72 -10.04 -9.17
N GLU A 438 29.91 -8.78 -8.80
CA GLU A 438 31.24 -8.18 -8.76
C GLU A 438 32.10 -8.77 -7.63
N ALA A 439 31.53 -8.93 -6.45
CA ALA A 439 32.18 -9.62 -5.33
C ALA A 439 32.59 -11.05 -5.65
N ALA A 440 31.75 -11.78 -6.43
CA ALA A 440 32.10 -13.13 -6.91
C ALA A 440 33.29 -13.12 -7.90
N LYS A 441 33.44 -12.09 -8.73
CA LYS A 441 34.61 -11.91 -9.62
C LYS A 441 35.87 -11.60 -8.80
N ILE A 442 35.79 -10.61 -7.92
CA ILE A 442 36.91 -10.20 -7.04
C ILE A 442 37.39 -11.38 -6.19
N LYS A 443 36.46 -12.20 -5.66
CA LYS A 443 36.81 -13.41 -4.91
C LYS A 443 37.59 -14.44 -5.76
N LYS A 444 37.26 -14.59 -7.05
CA LYS A 444 38.02 -15.44 -7.98
C LYS A 444 39.42 -14.90 -8.21
N GLU A 445 39.57 -13.58 -8.27
CA GLU A 445 40.86 -12.86 -8.43
C GLU A 445 41.65 -12.74 -7.13
N LYS A 446 41.13 -13.27 -5.98
CA LYS A 446 41.71 -13.18 -4.65
C LYS A 446 41.90 -11.74 -4.17
N GLY A 447 41.08 -10.83 -4.65
CA GLY A 447 41.05 -9.43 -4.20
C GLY A 447 40.25 -9.26 -2.91
N GLU A 448 40.37 -8.08 -2.32
CA GLU A 448 39.64 -7.67 -1.12
C GLU A 448 38.19 -7.29 -1.49
N GLN A 449 37.21 -7.86 -0.79
CA GLN A 449 35.80 -7.57 -1.05
C GLN A 449 35.42 -6.18 -0.53
N PRO A 450 34.47 -5.48 -1.20
CA PRO A 450 33.95 -4.22 -0.69
C PRO A 450 33.13 -4.43 0.59
N GLU A 451 33.31 -3.55 1.59
CA GLU A 451 32.44 -3.47 2.76
C GLU A 451 31.21 -2.64 2.44
N VAL A 452 30.04 -3.14 2.83
CA VAL A 452 28.77 -2.53 2.50
C VAL A 452 27.85 -2.47 3.71
N THR A 453 27.04 -1.40 3.74
CA THR A 453 25.97 -1.22 4.73
C THR A 453 24.62 -1.36 4.02
N GLU A 454 23.72 -2.16 4.58
CA GLU A 454 22.35 -2.26 4.10
C GLU A 454 21.61 -0.95 4.37
N VAL A 455 20.84 -0.46 3.38
CA VAL A 455 20.12 0.81 3.49
C VAL A 455 18.69 0.63 3.03
N ILE A 456 17.76 1.18 3.79
CA ILE A 456 16.37 1.30 3.36
C ILE A 456 16.15 2.66 2.69
N LEU A 457 15.65 2.63 1.47
CA LEU A 457 15.28 3.83 0.72
C LEU A 457 13.76 4.00 0.70
N GLY A 458 13.28 5.20 1.00
CA GLY A 458 11.88 5.53 0.74
C GLY A 458 11.56 5.43 -0.75
N ILE A 459 10.31 5.16 -1.12
CA ILE A 459 9.89 4.93 -2.51
C ILE A 459 10.28 6.07 -3.45
N THR A 460 10.22 7.34 -3.00
CA THR A 460 10.66 8.50 -3.78
C THR A 460 12.16 8.45 -4.07
N LYS A 461 12.98 8.18 -3.06
CA LYS A 461 14.45 8.06 -3.23
C LYS A 461 14.81 6.82 -4.06
N ALA A 462 14.12 5.70 -3.85
CA ALA A 462 14.33 4.47 -4.61
C ALA A 462 14.03 4.66 -6.12
N SER A 463 12.97 5.42 -6.46
CA SER A 463 12.64 5.76 -7.85
C SER A 463 13.68 6.66 -8.52
N LEU A 464 14.33 7.56 -7.77
CA LEU A 464 15.40 8.42 -8.29
C LEU A 464 16.75 7.68 -8.35
N ALA A 465 16.99 6.72 -7.48
CA ALA A 465 18.20 5.92 -7.42
C ALA A 465 18.17 4.71 -8.39
N THR A 466 17.19 4.63 -9.30
CA THR A 466 17.13 3.57 -10.31
C THR A 466 18.28 3.66 -11.31
N ASP A 467 18.66 2.52 -11.91
CA ASP A 467 19.73 2.47 -12.89
C ASP A 467 19.32 3.09 -14.25
N SER A 468 18.01 3.16 -14.53
CA SER A 468 17.46 3.84 -15.72
C SER A 468 17.32 5.33 -15.46
N PHE A 469 18.20 6.13 -16.07
CA PHE A 469 18.11 7.59 -15.99
C PHE A 469 16.88 8.15 -16.72
N LEU A 470 16.38 7.49 -17.76
CA LEU A 470 15.15 7.88 -18.47
C LEU A 470 13.93 7.77 -17.55
N SER A 471 13.82 6.67 -16.80
CA SER A 471 12.76 6.48 -15.83
C SER A 471 12.83 7.51 -14.70
N ALA A 472 14.02 7.74 -14.14
CA ALA A 472 14.21 8.71 -13.06
C ALA A 472 13.89 10.14 -13.52
N ALA A 473 14.35 10.56 -14.71
CA ALA A 473 14.11 11.88 -15.29
C ALA A 473 12.63 12.16 -15.53
N SER A 474 11.85 11.14 -15.91
CA SER A 474 10.41 11.28 -16.13
C SER A 474 9.59 11.34 -14.83
N PHE A 475 10.21 11.06 -13.68
CA PHE A 475 9.54 11.08 -12.37
C PHE A 475 9.62 12.46 -11.71
N GLN A 476 10.80 12.90 -11.33
CA GLN A 476 11.06 14.20 -10.68
C GLN A 476 12.51 14.66 -10.96
N GLU A 477 12.80 15.93 -10.68
CA GLU A 477 14.17 16.50 -10.80
C GLU A 477 14.79 16.28 -12.19
N THR A 478 14.03 16.39 -13.26
CA THR A 478 14.41 16.05 -14.64
C THR A 478 15.76 16.64 -15.04
N THR A 479 15.99 17.93 -14.82
CA THR A 479 17.23 18.62 -15.21
C THR A 479 18.43 18.06 -14.49
N LYS A 480 18.33 17.85 -13.17
CA LYS A 480 19.42 17.31 -12.35
C LYS A 480 19.79 15.90 -12.78
N VAL A 481 18.76 15.01 -12.89
CA VAL A 481 18.98 13.60 -13.29
C VAL A 481 19.65 13.50 -14.66
N LEU A 482 19.20 14.28 -15.64
CA LEU A 482 19.79 14.26 -16.98
C LEU A 482 21.22 14.83 -16.98
N THR A 483 21.50 15.88 -16.21
CA THR A 483 22.84 16.45 -16.08
C THR A 483 23.81 15.45 -15.44
N ASP A 484 23.41 14.80 -14.33
CA ASP A 484 24.23 13.81 -13.65
C ASP A 484 24.48 12.58 -14.55
N ALA A 485 23.45 12.11 -15.28
CA ALA A 485 23.59 11.02 -16.22
C ALA A 485 24.53 11.34 -17.39
N ALA A 486 24.50 12.58 -17.90
CA ALA A 486 25.39 13.05 -18.94
C ALA A 486 26.86 13.16 -18.47
N LEU A 487 27.07 13.66 -17.23
CA LEU A 487 28.39 13.77 -16.62
C LEU A 487 29.01 12.39 -16.36
N GLU A 488 28.21 11.42 -15.91
CA GLU A 488 28.66 10.05 -15.63
C GLU A 488 28.70 9.16 -16.88
N GLY A 489 28.20 9.61 -18.03
CA GLY A 489 28.11 8.81 -19.24
C GLY A 489 27.26 7.56 -19.11
N LYS A 490 26.16 7.64 -18.32
CA LYS A 490 25.27 6.50 -18.03
C LYS A 490 24.65 5.91 -19.31
N THR A 491 24.58 4.59 -19.36
CA THR A 491 23.89 3.85 -20.43
C THR A 491 22.63 3.21 -19.86
N ASP A 492 21.46 3.50 -20.44
CA ASP A 492 20.19 2.87 -20.07
C ASP A 492 20.00 1.53 -20.79
N ARG A 493 19.76 0.47 -20.04
CA ARG A 493 19.58 -0.89 -20.57
C ARG A 493 18.15 -1.18 -21.06
N LEU A 494 17.21 -0.26 -20.89
CA LEU A 494 15.81 -0.38 -21.29
C LEU A 494 15.12 -1.64 -20.75
N LEU A 495 15.34 -1.94 -19.47
CA LEU A 495 14.81 -3.13 -18.82
C LEU A 495 13.40 -2.95 -18.28
N GLY A 496 12.98 -1.74 -17.93
CA GLY A 496 11.66 -1.44 -17.40
C GLY A 496 10.64 -1.12 -18.49
N LEU A 497 9.43 -0.80 -18.06
CA LEU A 497 8.33 -0.49 -18.97
C LEU A 497 8.42 0.94 -19.50
N LYS A 498 8.64 1.89 -18.59
CA LYS A 498 8.52 3.33 -18.83
C LYS A 498 9.53 3.85 -19.85
N GLU A 499 10.79 3.44 -19.76
CA GLU A 499 11.85 3.82 -20.70
C GLU A 499 11.56 3.31 -22.11
N ASN A 500 10.98 2.12 -22.25
CA ASN A 500 10.59 1.62 -23.57
C ASN A 500 9.40 2.39 -24.14
N VAL A 501 8.45 2.78 -23.31
CA VAL A 501 7.30 3.62 -23.71
C VAL A 501 7.78 4.99 -24.17
N ILE A 502 8.70 5.63 -23.44
CA ILE A 502 9.26 6.95 -23.80
C ILE A 502 9.94 6.92 -25.18
N ILE A 503 10.68 5.83 -25.48
CA ILE A 503 11.40 5.69 -26.76
C ILE A 503 10.47 5.18 -27.89
N GLY A 504 9.23 4.78 -27.60
CA GLY A 504 8.30 4.21 -28.57
C GLY A 504 8.59 2.75 -28.95
N LYS A 505 9.34 2.01 -28.11
CA LYS A 505 9.58 0.57 -28.29
C LYS A 505 8.53 -0.27 -27.59
N LEU A 506 8.34 -1.51 -28.05
CA LEU A 506 7.48 -2.47 -27.34
C LEU A 506 8.03 -2.72 -25.94
N ILE A 507 7.12 -2.70 -24.95
CA ILE A 507 7.45 -2.98 -23.55
C ILE A 507 7.96 -4.42 -23.37
N PRO A 508 8.92 -4.68 -22.48
CA PRO A 508 9.46 -6.01 -22.23
C PRO A 508 8.53 -6.86 -21.34
N ALA A 509 7.24 -6.83 -21.62
CA ALA A 509 6.18 -7.54 -20.91
C ALA A 509 5.20 -8.16 -21.91
N ALA A 510 4.45 -9.18 -21.47
CA ALA A 510 3.45 -9.88 -22.26
C ALA A 510 3.97 -10.26 -23.66
N THR A 511 3.26 -9.88 -24.72
CA THR A 511 3.63 -10.16 -26.12
C THR A 511 4.90 -9.42 -26.60
N GLY A 512 5.35 -8.38 -25.89
CA GLY A 512 6.58 -7.65 -26.19
C GLY A 512 7.87 -8.37 -25.76
N LEU A 513 7.80 -9.51 -25.11
CA LEU A 513 8.95 -10.33 -24.75
C LEU A 513 9.69 -10.83 -26.01
N ARG A 514 11.02 -10.91 -25.92
CA ARG A 514 11.87 -11.36 -27.04
C ARG A 514 11.48 -12.74 -27.56
N ARG A 515 10.97 -13.64 -26.71
CA ARG A 515 10.53 -14.98 -27.11
C ARG A 515 9.37 -14.93 -28.09
N TYR A 516 8.42 -14.01 -27.90
CA TYR A 516 7.26 -13.86 -28.79
C TYR A 516 7.61 -13.15 -30.10
N ARG A 517 8.62 -12.26 -30.11
CA ARG A 517 9.09 -11.59 -31.34
C ARG A 517 9.80 -12.52 -32.34
N ARG A 518 10.22 -13.70 -31.88
CA ARG A 518 10.91 -14.70 -32.70
C ARG A 518 9.98 -15.79 -33.22
N LEU A 519 8.66 -15.73 -32.83
CA LEU A 519 7.67 -16.67 -33.31
C LEU A 519 7.19 -16.20 -34.70
N GLU A 520 7.43 -17.01 -35.72
CA GLU A 520 6.80 -16.91 -37.01
C GLU A 520 5.55 -17.76 -36.98
N ILE A 521 4.40 -17.15 -37.28
CA ILE A 521 3.11 -17.84 -37.29
C ILE A 521 2.76 -18.10 -38.74
N GLU A 522 2.81 -19.37 -39.14
CA GLU A 522 2.29 -19.82 -40.42
C GLU A 522 0.85 -20.33 -40.22
N PRO A 523 -0.11 -19.84 -40.98
CA PRO A 523 -1.47 -20.35 -40.91
C PRO A 523 -1.49 -21.80 -41.41
N THR A 524 -2.14 -22.70 -40.64
CA THR A 524 -2.26 -24.13 -40.98
C THR A 524 -3.05 -24.37 -42.26
N GLU A 525 -3.94 -23.46 -42.56
CA GLU A 525 -4.69 -23.41 -43.80
C GLU A 525 -4.54 -22.04 -44.45
N PRO A 526 -4.40 -21.94 -45.78
CA PRO A 526 -4.33 -20.65 -46.43
C PRO A 526 -5.60 -19.85 -46.12
N ILE A 527 -5.45 -18.73 -45.43
CA ILE A 527 -6.56 -17.83 -45.16
C ILE A 527 -7.09 -17.35 -46.50
N PRO A 528 -8.33 -17.70 -46.90
CA PRO A 528 -8.88 -17.17 -48.14
C PRO A 528 -8.85 -15.64 -48.04
N ARG A 529 -8.15 -15.04 -48.98
CA ARG A 529 -8.16 -13.57 -49.10
C ARG A 529 -9.60 -13.22 -49.51
N PRO A 530 -10.31 -12.41 -48.73
CA PRO A 530 -11.61 -11.96 -49.16
C PRO A 530 -11.47 -11.26 -50.50
N SER A 531 -12.36 -11.54 -51.44
CA SER A 531 -12.38 -10.87 -52.73
C SER A 531 -12.60 -9.37 -52.54
N PRO A 532 -12.11 -8.50 -53.43
CA PRO A 532 -12.37 -7.07 -53.36
C PRO A 532 -13.85 -6.73 -53.20
N GLU A 533 -14.72 -7.54 -53.73
CA GLU A 533 -16.19 -7.46 -53.59
C GLU A 533 -16.69 -7.75 -52.15
N GLU A 534 -16.05 -8.68 -51.42
CA GLU A 534 -16.39 -9.02 -50.03
C GLU A 534 -15.85 -7.95 -49.02
N ILE A 535 -14.83 -7.19 -49.39
CA ILE A 535 -14.31 -6.10 -48.57
C ILE A 535 -15.14 -4.82 -48.75
N GLY A 536 -16.08 -4.79 -49.70
CA GLY A 536 -16.87 -3.61 -50.02
C GLY A 536 -16.05 -2.49 -50.64
N LEU A 537 -14.89 -2.82 -51.20
CA LEU A 537 -14.18 -1.89 -52.07
C LEU A 537 -14.96 -1.82 -53.38
N LEU A 538 -15.69 -0.72 -53.57
CA LEU A 538 -16.30 -0.37 -54.83
C LEU A 538 -15.26 -0.46 -55.96
N ASP A 539 -15.64 -1.03 -57.08
CA ASP A 539 -14.79 -1.06 -58.29
C ASP A 539 -14.42 0.40 -58.65
N GLU A 540 -13.24 0.63 -59.17
CA GLU A 540 -12.77 2.02 -59.48
C GLU A 540 -13.79 2.81 -60.32
N THR A 541 -14.57 2.10 -61.12
CA THR A 541 -15.66 2.67 -61.92
C THR A 541 -16.89 3.06 -61.07
N GLU A 542 -17.20 2.33 -60.00
CA GLU A 542 -18.27 2.66 -59.06
C GLU A 542 -17.87 3.80 -58.12
N LEU A 543 -16.62 3.80 -57.68
CA LEU A 543 -16.06 4.92 -56.87
C LEU A 543 -16.01 6.22 -57.67
N ALA A 544 -15.65 6.16 -58.98
CA ALA A 544 -15.67 7.31 -59.85
C ALA A 544 -17.09 7.84 -60.12
N ALA A 545 -18.07 6.93 -60.17
CA ALA A 545 -19.48 7.29 -60.32
C ALA A 545 -20.08 7.94 -59.06
N GLU A 546 -19.70 7.45 -57.89
CA GLU A 546 -20.18 7.99 -56.58
C GLU A 546 -19.54 9.36 -56.26
N LEU A 547 -18.31 9.59 -56.70
CA LEU A 547 -17.59 10.87 -56.60
C LEU A 547 -17.98 11.89 -57.68
N GLY A 548 -18.88 11.55 -58.60
CA GLY A 548 -19.36 12.46 -59.64
C GLY A 548 -18.35 12.78 -60.74
N LEU A 549 -17.32 11.94 -60.91
CA LEU A 549 -16.21 12.10 -61.85
C LEU A 549 -16.48 11.46 -63.21
N THR A 550 -17.76 11.22 -63.59
CA THR A 550 -18.15 10.75 -64.93
C THR A 550 -18.16 11.90 -65.91
N GLY A 551 -16.99 12.40 -66.30
CA GLY A 551 -16.82 13.37 -67.39
C GLY A 551 -15.68 12.88 -68.32
N ASN A 552 -16.03 12.69 -69.61
CA ASN A 552 -15.11 12.33 -70.69
C ASN A 552 -13.95 13.33 -70.74
N GLY A 553 -12.79 12.94 -70.28
CA GLY A 553 -11.56 13.71 -70.45
C GLY A 553 -10.58 13.53 -69.27
N ASP A 554 -9.49 12.87 -69.56
CA ASP A 554 -8.23 12.87 -68.81
C ASP A 554 -8.16 12.08 -67.50
N LEU A 555 -8.14 10.76 -67.63
CA LEU A 555 -7.70 9.81 -66.61
C LEU A 555 -6.24 9.36 -66.83
N GLU A 556 -5.39 10.18 -67.43
CA GLU A 556 -3.97 9.90 -67.50
C GLU A 556 -3.19 10.60 -66.36
N GLY A 557 -3.45 10.23 -65.11
CA GLY A 557 -2.69 10.85 -64.00
C GLY A 557 -2.89 10.25 -62.61
N PHE A 558 -3.84 9.32 -62.46
CA PHE A 558 -4.02 8.67 -61.16
C PHE A 558 -3.61 7.19 -61.22
N SER A 559 -2.30 6.94 -61.10
CA SER A 559 -1.79 5.59 -60.86
C SER A 559 -1.69 5.36 -59.38
N PHE A 560 -2.58 4.55 -58.84
CA PHE A 560 -2.39 3.88 -57.54
C PHE A 560 -1.46 2.68 -57.74
N GLY A 561 -0.21 2.99 -58.13
CA GLY A 561 0.84 1.99 -58.21
C GLY A 561 1.71 2.09 -56.97
N GLY A 562 1.71 1.03 -56.14
CA GLY A 562 2.70 0.89 -55.09
C GLY A 562 4.10 0.88 -55.64
N ASP A 563 4.91 1.85 -55.28
CA ASP A 563 6.32 1.68 -54.94
C ASP A 563 6.83 2.91 -54.19
N GLY A 564 7.68 2.65 -53.17
CA GLY A 564 8.09 3.55 -52.11
C GLY A 564 8.53 4.95 -52.54
N GLY A 565 8.05 5.94 -51.82
CA GLY A 565 8.61 7.30 -51.76
C GLY A 565 7.56 8.39 -51.60
N ASP A 566 7.70 9.13 -50.49
CA ASP A 566 7.10 10.43 -50.19
C ASP A 566 5.63 10.49 -49.72
N GLY A 567 5.39 10.02 -48.46
CA GLY A 567 4.23 10.38 -47.64
C GLY A 567 4.35 11.73 -46.90
N ALA A 568 5.08 12.71 -47.42
CA ALA A 568 5.33 13.95 -46.68
C ALA A 568 4.35 15.12 -47.02
N ALA A 569 3.55 15.01 -48.06
CA ALA A 569 2.67 16.12 -48.49
C ALA A 569 1.26 16.10 -47.91
N PHE A 570 0.79 14.97 -47.36
CA PHE A 570 -0.55 14.88 -46.75
C PHE A 570 -0.57 15.10 -45.24
N ALA A 571 0.60 15.13 -44.58
CA ALA A 571 0.71 15.39 -43.14
C ALA A 571 0.66 16.89 -42.80
N ASP A 572 1.03 17.77 -43.73
CA ASP A 572 1.07 19.22 -43.49
C ASP A 572 -0.33 19.88 -43.59
N GLU A 573 -1.26 19.32 -44.36
CA GLU A 573 -2.61 19.89 -44.48
C GLU A 573 -3.56 19.49 -43.34
N LEU A 574 -3.25 18.43 -42.56
CA LEU A 574 -3.96 18.05 -41.35
C LEU A 574 -3.42 18.72 -40.07
N ALA A 575 -2.23 19.28 -40.14
CA ALA A 575 -1.65 20.01 -39.01
C ALA A 575 -2.26 21.40 -38.82
N ASP A 576 -2.73 22.03 -39.89
CA ASP A 576 -3.38 23.36 -39.84
C ASP A 576 -4.83 23.35 -39.32
N LEU A 577 -5.48 22.18 -39.23
CA LEU A 577 -6.84 22.02 -38.71
C LEU A 577 -6.88 21.71 -37.20
N ALA A 578 -5.75 21.53 -36.53
CA ALA A 578 -5.65 21.13 -35.13
C ALA A 578 -5.14 22.24 -34.18
N THR A 579 -5.00 23.49 -34.63
CA THR A 579 -4.64 24.62 -33.76
C THR A 579 -5.90 25.29 -33.20
N PRO A 580 -6.12 25.29 -31.89
CA PRO A 580 -7.17 26.11 -31.27
C PRO A 580 -6.81 27.60 -31.41
N PRO A 581 -7.81 28.52 -31.54
CA PRO A 581 -7.55 29.94 -31.72
C PRO A 581 -6.83 30.51 -30.49
N ALA A 582 -5.82 31.32 -30.76
CA ALA A 582 -5.05 32.05 -29.76
C ALA A 582 -5.96 33.01 -28.98
N ASP A 583 -5.93 32.90 -27.68
CA ASP A 583 -6.57 33.83 -26.73
C ASP A 583 -5.77 35.13 -26.72
N GLU A 584 -6.39 36.20 -27.25
CA GLU A 584 -5.81 37.54 -27.20
C GLU A 584 -5.92 38.07 -25.75
N GLY A 585 -4.76 38.13 -25.10
CA GLY A 585 -4.61 38.65 -23.75
C GLY A 585 -4.94 40.15 -23.67
N ASP A 586 -5.78 40.51 -22.74
CA ASP A 586 -6.01 41.86 -22.28
C ASP A 586 -4.97 42.24 -21.21
N GLU A 587 -3.98 43.04 -21.62
CA GLU A 587 -3.18 43.84 -20.69
C GLU A 587 -4.04 44.99 -20.17
N LYS A 588 -4.32 45.07 -18.86
CA LYS A 588 -4.39 46.34 -18.13
C LYS A 588 -4.27 46.18 -16.61
N LYS A 589 -3.15 46.69 -16.13
CA LYS A 589 -2.90 47.59 -14.95
C LYS A 589 -3.86 47.52 -13.75
N SER A 590 -3.38 47.09 -12.62
CA SER A 590 -2.99 47.91 -11.44
C SER A 590 -2.52 47.02 -10.30
#